data_c6d99c912e275c1543fd82b82636fc92
#
_entry.id   c6d99c912e275c1543fd82b82636fc92
#
_cell.length_a   1.000
_cell.length_b   1.000
_cell.length_c   1.000
_cell.angle_alpha   90.00
_cell.angle_beta   90.00
_cell.angle_gamma   90.00
#
_symmetry.space_group_name_H-M   'P 1'
#
loop_
_entity.id
_entity.type
_entity.pdbx_description
1 polymer ?
#
loop_
_entity_poly.entity_id
_entity_poly.type
_entity_poly.pdbx_seq_one_letter_code
_entity_poly.pdbx_strand_id
1 'polypeptide(L)'
;MFRESALSVFGVVLMYLIYNKTLSILAALFLFAVLFTILYYDRMYQSWINAKEQEAFEKRMGEVVKEINAGESTAIETIPRIIIQVWVQKDGGKPRVPANQLEYMKKMRQMNPAFEHIFFNGEDIEQFFKTNYLEYYKTYKDLPFFIQKLDFFRYVAIYHYGGFYFDMDVEPLKPLDESILNHSAVFPIDEYANSIDCQNPRMNSYCLVGQNFLLGQYAFGAVAKHPFMKVLVDTIHQNSLKYINIAKQINPSNKNDIHYFVYKTTGPDFVTDCYVKYKEKNQLYILSNGKRQVFGDYAAHKYIGLWK
;
A
#
# COMPACT_ATOMS: atom_id res chain seq x y z
N MET A 1 22.85 15.75 -0.22
CA MET A 1 24.11 15.67 0.57
C MET A 1 25.26 16.44 -0.08
N PHE A 2 25.70 16.18 -1.30
CA PHE A 2 26.80 16.90 -1.95
C PHE A 2 26.60 18.43 -2.13
N ARG A 3 25.35 18.88 -2.36
CA ARG A 3 25.03 20.31 -2.59
C ARG A 3 24.96 21.14 -1.30
N GLU A 4 24.52 20.57 -0.20
CA GLU A 4 24.50 21.25 1.11
C GLU A 4 25.91 21.44 1.65
N SER A 5 26.79 20.49 1.39
CA SER A 5 28.22 20.61 1.71
C SER A 5 28.91 21.68 0.84
N ALA A 6 28.53 21.80 -0.45
CA ALA A 6 29.08 22.82 -1.34
C ALA A 6 28.68 24.25 -0.92
N LEU A 7 27.43 24.45 -0.47
CA LEU A 7 26.97 25.73 0.06
C LEU A 7 27.69 26.13 1.35
N SER A 8 27.94 25.18 2.25
CA SER A 8 28.66 25.45 3.48
C SER A 8 30.14 25.77 3.24
N VAL A 9 30.80 25.07 2.32
CA VAL A 9 32.18 25.36 1.90
C VAL A 9 32.28 26.73 1.23
N PHE A 10 31.34 27.07 0.33
CA PHE A 10 31.31 28.38 -0.31
C PHE A 10 31.12 29.51 0.71
N GLY A 11 30.23 29.36 1.69
CA GLY A 11 30.04 30.30 2.79
C GLY A 11 31.30 30.52 3.62
N VAL A 12 32.04 29.46 3.94
CA VAL A 12 33.31 29.56 4.68
C VAL A 12 34.37 30.28 3.87
N VAL A 13 34.54 29.97 2.59
CA VAL A 13 35.48 30.63 1.69
C VAL A 13 35.13 32.12 1.53
N LEU A 14 33.86 32.46 1.41
CA LEU A 14 33.37 33.81 1.29
C LEU A 14 33.70 34.62 2.56
N MET A 15 33.47 34.09 3.73
CA MET A 15 33.83 34.70 5.03
C MET A 15 35.34 34.90 5.18
N TYR A 16 36.16 33.92 4.75
CA TYR A 16 37.61 34.07 4.74
C TYR A 16 38.12 35.21 3.85
N LEU A 17 37.55 35.35 2.63
CA LEU A 17 37.87 36.41 1.69
C LEU A 17 37.47 37.80 2.22
N ILE A 18 36.33 37.92 2.91
CA ILE A 18 35.88 39.12 3.58
C ILE A 18 36.82 39.46 4.74
N TYR A 19 37.15 38.51 5.58
CA TYR A 19 38.04 38.67 6.72
C TYR A 19 39.42 39.20 6.29
N ASN A 20 39.97 38.68 5.21
CA ASN A 20 41.26 39.14 4.65
C ASN A 20 41.16 40.41 3.80
N LYS A 21 40.02 41.12 3.82
CA LYS A 21 39.79 42.36 3.07
C LYS A 21 40.04 42.26 1.55
N THR A 22 40.04 41.04 1.01
CA THR A 22 40.21 40.79 -0.44
C THR A 22 38.89 40.93 -1.20
N LEU A 23 37.76 40.96 -0.51
CA LEU A 23 36.42 41.10 -1.07
C LEU A 23 35.59 42.07 -0.22
N SER A 24 34.90 43.03 -0.87
CA SER A 24 33.95 43.90 -0.15
C SER A 24 32.69 43.09 0.26
N ILE A 25 32.06 43.53 1.35
CA ILE A 25 30.81 42.91 1.83
C ILE A 25 29.72 42.94 0.76
N LEU A 26 29.62 44.03 0.01
CA LEU A 26 28.66 44.20 -1.09
C LEU A 26 28.89 43.19 -2.23
N ALA A 27 30.16 42.99 -2.62
CA ALA A 27 30.50 41.99 -3.63
C ALA A 27 30.21 40.56 -3.15
N ALA A 28 30.46 40.29 -1.86
CA ALA A 28 30.13 38.99 -1.26
C ALA A 28 28.62 38.73 -1.25
N LEU A 29 27.81 39.70 -0.87
CA LEU A 29 26.34 39.61 -0.89
C LEU A 29 25.81 39.42 -2.31
N PHE A 30 26.38 40.11 -3.29
CA PHE A 30 26.01 39.95 -4.69
C PHE A 30 26.30 38.52 -5.18
N LEU A 31 27.52 38.01 -4.94
CA LEU A 31 27.88 36.63 -5.31
C LEU A 31 26.98 35.57 -4.63
N PHE A 32 26.65 35.82 -3.37
CA PHE A 32 25.73 34.94 -2.64
C PHE A 32 24.32 34.97 -3.27
N ALA A 33 23.80 36.14 -3.61
CA ALA A 33 22.49 36.28 -4.25
C ALA A 33 22.46 35.59 -5.62
N VAL A 34 23.51 35.75 -6.42
CA VAL A 34 23.65 35.09 -7.73
C VAL A 34 23.67 33.55 -7.57
N LEU A 35 24.49 33.02 -6.65
CA LEU A 35 24.56 31.60 -6.40
C LEU A 35 23.22 31.04 -5.89
N PHE A 36 22.60 31.77 -4.96
CA PHE A 36 21.27 31.38 -4.44
C PHE A 36 20.22 31.31 -5.56
N THR A 37 20.23 32.32 -6.45
CA THR A 37 19.33 32.37 -7.61
C THR A 37 19.56 31.16 -8.55
N ILE A 38 20.82 30.88 -8.89
CA ILE A 38 21.16 29.71 -9.74
C ILE A 38 20.69 28.40 -9.11
N LEU A 39 20.96 28.20 -7.81
CA LEU A 39 20.55 26.99 -7.10
C LEU A 39 19.03 26.86 -6.97
N TYR A 40 18.35 28.01 -6.78
CA TYR A 40 16.89 28.05 -6.73
C TYR A 40 16.27 27.66 -8.08
N TYR A 41 16.74 28.28 -9.19
CA TYR A 41 16.27 27.92 -10.53
C TYR A 41 16.59 26.49 -10.92
N ASP A 42 17.77 25.97 -10.59
CA ASP A 42 18.11 24.57 -10.83
C ASP A 42 17.17 23.63 -10.06
N ARG A 43 16.87 23.94 -8.79
CA ARG A 43 15.92 23.16 -7.99
C ARG A 43 14.51 23.18 -8.57
N MET A 44 14.03 24.34 -9.01
CA MET A 44 12.74 24.50 -9.67
C MET A 44 12.68 23.70 -10.98
N TYR A 45 13.73 23.79 -11.79
CA TYR A 45 13.85 23.08 -13.05
C TYR A 45 13.87 21.56 -12.85
N GLN A 46 14.64 21.05 -11.91
CA GLN A 46 14.65 19.63 -11.57
C GLN A 46 13.28 19.15 -11.06
N SER A 47 12.63 19.95 -10.22
CA SER A 47 11.28 19.63 -9.74
C SER A 47 10.27 19.57 -10.90
N TRP A 48 10.37 20.48 -11.86
CA TRP A 48 9.49 20.50 -13.04
C TRP A 48 9.75 19.30 -13.96
N ILE A 49 11.03 18.95 -14.21
CA ILE A 49 11.38 17.74 -14.99
C ILE A 49 10.82 16.50 -14.32
N ASN A 50 11.08 16.32 -13.01
CA ASN A 50 10.60 15.18 -12.27
C ASN A 50 9.07 15.07 -12.31
N ALA A 51 8.34 16.18 -12.23
CA ALA A 51 6.88 16.21 -12.34
C ALA A 51 6.41 15.76 -13.74
N LYS A 52 7.09 16.22 -14.81
CA LYS A 52 6.78 15.79 -16.18
C LYS A 52 7.07 14.32 -16.45
N GLU A 53 8.20 13.83 -15.94
CA GLU A 53 8.54 12.41 -16.04
C GLU A 53 7.54 11.55 -15.26
N GLN A 54 7.11 11.99 -14.09
CA GLN A 54 6.10 11.32 -13.29
C GLN A 54 4.74 11.28 -14.02
N GLU A 55 4.29 12.40 -14.60
CA GLU A 55 3.04 12.47 -15.37
C GLU A 55 3.08 11.52 -16.59
N ALA A 56 4.19 11.52 -17.34
CA ALA A 56 4.39 10.63 -18.47
C ALA A 56 4.42 9.15 -18.06
N PHE A 57 5.01 8.85 -16.90
CA PHE A 57 5.02 7.51 -16.33
C PHE A 57 3.62 7.06 -15.90
N GLU A 58 2.87 7.90 -15.18
CA GLU A 58 1.50 7.60 -14.75
C GLU A 58 0.57 7.35 -15.93
N LYS A 59 0.68 8.16 -16.99
CA LYS A 59 -0.07 7.96 -18.24
C LYS A 59 0.24 6.60 -18.86
N ARG A 60 1.51 6.26 -19.02
CA ARG A 60 1.94 4.97 -19.57
C ARG A 60 1.46 3.79 -18.73
N MET A 61 1.56 3.90 -17.40
CA MET A 61 1.06 2.87 -16.49
C MET A 61 -0.46 2.72 -16.57
N GLY A 62 -1.19 3.81 -16.78
CA GLY A 62 -2.62 3.76 -17.05
C GLY A 62 -2.96 2.99 -18.33
N GLU A 63 -2.14 3.10 -19.37
CA GLU A 63 -2.29 2.32 -20.61
C GLU A 63 -2.02 0.83 -20.37
N VAL A 64 -0.92 0.49 -19.67
CA VAL A 64 -0.60 -0.90 -19.28
C VAL A 64 -1.73 -1.55 -18.47
N VAL A 65 -2.29 -0.83 -17.50
CA VAL A 65 -3.41 -1.35 -16.70
C VAL A 65 -4.66 -1.56 -17.56
N LYS A 66 -4.95 -0.68 -18.52
CA LYS A 66 -6.04 -0.88 -19.47
C LYS A 66 -5.85 -2.13 -20.32
N GLU A 67 -4.62 -2.38 -20.80
CA GLU A 67 -4.30 -3.59 -21.55
C GLU A 67 -4.48 -4.86 -20.70
N ILE A 68 -4.03 -4.84 -19.44
CA ILE A 68 -4.24 -5.95 -18.49
C ILE A 68 -5.73 -6.23 -18.32
N ASN A 69 -6.52 -5.19 -18.08
CA ASN A 69 -7.96 -5.31 -17.85
C ASN A 69 -8.78 -5.61 -19.12
N ALA A 70 -8.25 -5.31 -20.32
CA ALA A 70 -8.93 -5.63 -21.57
C ALA A 70 -9.12 -7.14 -21.80
N GLY A 71 -8.30 -7.98 -21.16
CA GLY A 71 -8.45 -9.43 -21.17
C GLY A 71 -9.34 -9.97 -20.04
N GLU A 72 -9.97 -9.10 -19.24
CA GLU A 72 -10.83 -9.53 -18.14
C GLU A 72 -12.02 -10.33 -18.66
N SER A 73 -12.27 -11.46 -18.02
CA SER A 73 -13.44 -12.28 -18.30
C SER A 73 -14.68 -11.56 -17.71
N THR A 74 -15.76 -11.49 -18.50
CA THR A 74 -17.04 -11.02 -17.97
C THR A 74 -17.42 -11.85 -16.75
N ALA A 75 -17.57 -11.19 -15.61
CA ALA A 75 -17.90 -11.85 -14.35
C ALA A 75 -19.29 -12.51 -14.47
N ILE A 76 -19.35 -13.80 -14.14
CA ILE A 76 -20.62 -14.52 -14.03
C ILE A 76 -21.31 -14.12 -12.72
N GLU A 77 -20.53 -13.76 -11.70
CA GLU A 77 -20.99 -13.34 -10.36
C GLU A 77 -20.49 -11.93 -10.06
N THR A 78 -21.34 -11.12 -9.45
CA THR A 78 -21.00 -9.77 -8.99
C THR A 78 -20.48 -9.79 -7.55
N ILE A 79 -19.58 -8.88 -7.21
CA ILE A 79 -19.11 -8.73 -5.83
C ILE A 79 -20.29 -8.38 -4.92
N PRO A 80 -20.52 -9.13 -3.83
CA PRO A 80 -21.61 -8.84 -2.90
C PRO A 80 -21.52 -7.44 -2.28
N ARG A 81 -22.67 -6.82 -2.02
CA ARG A 81 -22.76 -5.52 -1.33
C ARG A 81 -22.48 -5.67 0.16
N ILE A 82 -21.26 -6.08 0.48
CA ILE A 82 -20.76 -6.26 1.84
C ILE A 82 -19.47 -5.45 1.99
N ILE A 83 -19.34 -4.70 3.07
CA ILE A 83 -18.11 -4.00 3.46
C ILE A 83 -17.63 -4.58 4.78
N ILE A 84 -16.39 -5.06 4.80
CA ILE A 84 -15.75 -5.64 5.99
C ILE A 84 -14.66 -4.70 6.46
N GLN A 85 -14.71 -4.36 7.75
CA GLN A 85 -13.69 -3.58 8.44
C GLN A 85 -13.28 -4.26 9.75
N VAL A 86 -12.04 -4.06 10.16
CA VAL A 86 -11.45 -4.75 11.33
C VAL A 86 -10.78 -3.73 12.24
N TRP A 87 -11.03 -3.87 13.53
CA TRP A 87 -10.24 -3.22 14.56
C TRP A 87 -9.99 -4.13 15.73
N VAL A 88 -8.73 -4.44 15.99
CA VAL A 88 -8.34 -5.27 17.13
C VAL A 88 -7.47 -4.47 18.08
N GLN A 89 -7.87 -4.43 19.34
CA GLN A 89 -7.11 -3.78 20.39
C GLN A 89 -5.97 -4.72 20.85
N LYS A 90 -4.71 -4.25 20.76
CA LYS A 90 -3.53 -5.07 21.08
C LYS A 90 -3.51 -5.60 22.53
N ASP A 91 -4.09 -4.86 23.46
CA ASP A 91 -4.19 -5.22 24.88
C ASP A 91 -5.40 -6.13 25.21
N GLY A 92 -6.15 -6.57 24.19
CA GLY A 92 -7.33 -7.42 24.37
C GLY A 92 -8.54 -6.71 24.97
N GLY A 93 -8.51 -5.39 25.13
CA GLY A 93 -9.61 -4.60 25.64
C GLY A 93 -10.68 -4.28 24.58
N LYS A 94 -11.71 -3.55 25.00
CA LYS A 94 -12.74 -3.07 24.07
C LYS A 94 -12.11 -2.23 22.95
N PRO A 95 -12.61 -2.33 21.72
CA PRO A 95 -12.09 -1.55 20.61
C PRO A 95 -12.10 -0.04 20.88
N ARG A 96 -10.93 0.58 20.82
CA ARG A 96 -10.74 2.03 20.95
C ARG A 96 -10.29 2.59 19.61
N VAL A 97 -11.22 2.72 18.68
CA VAL A 97 -10.96 3.24 17.34
C VAL A 97 -10.65 4.74 17.43
N PRO A 98 -9.55 5.25 16.88
CA PRO A 98 -9.26 6.67 16.82
C PRO A 98 -10.38 7.46 16.13
N ALA A 99 -10.61 8.72 16.57
CA ALA A 99 -11.75 9.51 16.14
C ALA A 99 -11.81 9.72 14.61
N ASN A 100 -10.68 9.99 13.98
CA ASN A 100 -10.59 10.15 12.52
C ASN A 100 -10.93 8.85 11.75
N GLN A 101 -10.49 7.71 12.24
CA GLN A 101 -10.81 6.40 11.63
C GLN A 101 -12.28 6.03 11.85
N LEU A 102 -12.83 6.36 13.02
CA LEU A 102 -14.25 6.20 13.27
C LEU A 102 -15.11 7.10 12.35
N GLU A 103 -14.62 8.29 12.02
CA GLU A 103 -15.25 9.17 11.04
C GLU A 103 -15.23 8.57 9.64
N TYR A 104 -14.09 8.00 9.19
CA TYR A 104 -14.02 7.31 7.89
C TYR A 104 -14.96 6.11 7.81
N MET A 105 -15.07 5.33 8.88
CA MET A 105 -16.01 4.21 8.95
C MET A 105 -17.47 4.70 8.85
N LYS A 106 -17.83 5.78 9.56
CA LYS A 106 -19.17 6.38 9.48
C LYS A 106 -19.48 6.89 8.08
N LYS A 107 -18.52 7.61 7.47
CA LYS A 107 -18.64 8.12 6.10
C LYS A 107 -18.80 6.97 5.09
N MET A 108 -18.05 5.87 5.26
CA MET A 108 -18.15 4.67 4.42
C MET A 108 -19.59 4.11 4.45
N ARG A 109 -20.19 4.00 5.63
CA ARG A 109 -21.59 3.55 5.80
C ARG A 109 -22.60 4.51 5.19
N GLN A 110 -22.42 5.81 5.39
CA GLN A 110 -23.32 6.83 4.86
C GLN A 110 -23.32 6.88 3.34
N MET A 111 -22.15 6.69 2.73
CA MET A 111 -22.00 6.69 1.27
C MET A 111 -22.48 5.39 0.61
N ASN A 112 -22.54 4.30 1.37
CA ASN A 112 -22.92 2.97 0.86
C ASN A 112 -24.09 2.38 1.68
N PRO A 113 -25.26 3.03 1.72
CA PRO A 113 -26.36 2.60 2.59
C PRO A 113 -27.00 1.28 2.17
N ALA A 114 -26.80 0.85 0.90
CA ALA A 114 -27.27 -0.43 0.39
C ALA A 114 -26.33 -1.61 0.69
N PHE A 115 -25.20 -1.35 1.36
CA PHE A 115 -24.23 -2.39 1.72
C PHE A 115 -24.45 -2.86 3.16
N GLU A 116 -24.29 -4.14 3.38
CA GLU A 116 -24.10 -4.70 4.70
C GLU A 116 -22.71 -4.31 5.21
N HIS A 117 -22.61 -3.77 6.44
CA HIS A 117 -21.34 -3.40 7.07
C HIS A 117 -21.02 -4.35 8.21
N ILE A 118 -20.02 -5.20 8.01
CA ILE A 118 -19.55 -6.15 9.02
C ILE A 118 -18.28 -5.59 9.65
N PHE A 119 -18.32 -5.43 10.96
CA PHE A 119 -17.18 -4.98 11.75
C PHE A 119 -16.71 -6.11 12.66
N PHE A 120 -15.43 -6.44 12.61
CA PHE A 120 -14.83 -7.49 13.43
C PHE A 120 -13.88 -6.91 14.47
N ASN A 121 -14.06 -7.30 15.71
CA ASN A 121 -13.07 -7.18 16.78
C ASN A 121 -12.27 -8.48 16.96
N GLY A 122 -11.38 -8.54 17.95
CA GLY A 122 -10.52 -9.70 18.18
C GLY A 122 -11.29 -10.98 18.57
N GLU A 123 -12.35 -10.86 19.35
CA GLU A 123 -13.20 -11.97 19.77
C GLU A 123 -14.01 -12.50 18.58
N ASP A 124 -14.56 -11.61 17.77
CA ASP A 124 -15.30 -11.97 16.56
C ASP A 124 -14.42 -12.75 15.58
N ILE A 125 -13.16 -12.32 15.40
CA ILE A 125 -12.19 -13.02 14.54
C ILE A 125 -11.91 -14.44 15.07
N GLU A 126 -11.66 -14.58 16.37
CA GLU A 126 -11.43 -15.91 16.95
C GLU A 126 -12.63 -16.83 16.78
N GLN A 127 -13.83 -16.30 17.04
CA GLN A 127 -15.06 -17.06 16.88
C GLN A 127 -15.29 -17.43 15.41
N PHE A 128 -15.03 -16.50 14.50
CA PHE A 128 -15.14 -16.73 13.05
C PHE A 128 -14.27 -17.91 12.58
N PHE A 129 -12.99 -17.96 12.99
CA PHE A 129 -12.11 -19.07 12.64
C PHE A 129 -12.57 -20.40 13.27
N LYS A 130 -12.95 -20.37 14.54
CA LYS A 130 -13.41 -21.59 15.24
C LYS A 130 -14.67 -22.20 14.62
N THR A 131 -15.56 -21.34 14.12
CA THR A 131 -16.83 -21.75 13.54
C THR A 131 -16.70 -22.18 12.07
N ASN A 132 -15.96 -21.43 11.27
CA ASN A 132 -16.00 -21.59 9.81
C ASN A 132 -14.72 -22.21 9.22
N TYR A 133 -13.56 -22.09 9.91
CA TYR A 133 -12.25 -22.49 9.38
C TYR A 133 -11.32 -22.94 10.50
N LEU A 134 -11.70 -24.02 11.17
CA LEU A 134 -10.93 -24.57 12.30
C LEU A 134 -9.50 -24.96 11.85
N GLU A 135 -9.33 -25.41 10.60
CA GLU A 135 -8.04 -25.73 10.00
C GLU A 135 -7.09 -24.54 9.91
N TYR A 136 -7.62 -23.33 9.72
CA TYR A 136 -6.82 -22.09 9.66
C TYR A 136 -6.63 -21.43 11.02
N TYR A 137 -7.40 -21.84 12.05
CA TYR A 137 -7.34 -21.21 13.37
C TYR A 137 -5.93 -21.27 13.98
N LYS A 138 -5.26 -22.41 13.85
CA LYS A 138 -3.88 -22.54 14.34
C LYS A 138 -2.93 -21.60 13.61
N THR A 139 -3.05 -21.46 12.29
CA THR A 139 -2.26 -20.50 11.50
C THR A 139 -2.46 -19.07 11.99
N TYR A 140 -3.73 -18.66 12.15
CA TYR A 140 -4.06 -17.34 12.69
C TYR A 140 -3.43 -17.10 14.07
N LYS A 141 -3.47 -18.05 14.98
CA LYS A 141 -2.90 -17.91 16.34
C LYS A 141 -1.38 -17.82 16.32
N ASP A 142 -0.72 -18.62 15.48
CA ASP A 142 0.73 -18.83 15.52
C ASP A 142 1.52 -17.86 14.65
N LEU A 143 0.88 -17.13 13.71
CA LEU A 143 1.58 -16.10 12.94
C LEU A 143 2.32 -15.13 13.88
N PRO A 144 3.62 -14.86 13.62
CA PRO A 144 4.50 -14.25 14.62
C PRO A 144 4.17 -12.79 14.94
N PHE A 145 3.70 -12.02 13.94
CA PHE A 145 3.39 -10.61 14.14
C PHE A 145 1.88 -10.36 14.11
N PHE A 146 1.44 -9.47 15.00
CA PHE A 146 0.03 -9.11 15.13
C PHE A 146 -0.61 -8.71 13.79
N ILE A 147 0.10 -7.88 13.01
CA ILE A 147 -0.42 -7.43 11.72
C ILE A 147 -0.59 -8.59 10.72
N GLN A 148 0.28 -9.61 10.72
CA GLN A 148 0.13 -10.77 9.86
C GLN A 148 -1.16 -11.55 10.17
N LYS A 149 -1.59 -11.57 11.43
CA LYS A 149 -2.86 -12.18 11.84
C LYS A 149 -4.05 -11.46 11.22
N LEU A 150 -4.01 -10.12 11.21
CA LEU A 150 -5.04 -9.28 10.59
C LEU A 150 -5.02 -9.38 9.07
N ASP A 151 -3.83 -9.41 8.46
CA ASP A 151 -3.67 -9.65 7.03
C ASP A 151 -4.25 -11.01 6.61
N PHE A 152 -3.95 -12.05 7.36
CA PHE A 152 -4.50 -13.38 7.09
C PHE A 152 -6.02 -13.39 7.23
N PHE A 153 -6.54 -12.78 8.29
CA PHE A 153 -7.98 -12.72 8.52
C PHE A 153 -8.71 -11.98 7.38
N ARG A 154 -8.22 -10.82 6.90
CA ARG A 154 -8.89 -10.07 5.83
C ARG A 154 -9.06 -10.90 4.55
N TYR A 155 -8.07 -11.73 4.21
CA TYR A 155 -8.16 -12.63 3.06
C TYR A 155 -9.17 -13.76 3.29
N VAL A 156 -9.18 -14.38 4.47
CA VAL A 156 -10.16 -15.43 4.80
C VAL A 156 -11.57 -14.89 4.88
N ALA A 157 -11.75 -13.66 5.42
CA ALA A 157 -13.06 -13.02 5.51
C ALA A 157 -13.65 -12.73 4.12
N ILE A 158 -12.88 -12.16 3.19
CA ILE A 158 -13.33 -11.93 1.82
C ILE A 158 -13.51 -13.24 1.07
N TYR A 159 -12.66 -14.25 1.29
CA TYR A 159 -12.89 -15.57 0.75
C TYR A 159 -14.23 -16.19 1.23
N HIS A 160 -14.63 -15.91 2.46
CA HIS A 160 -15.87 -16.45 3.05
C HIS A 160 -17.12 -15.70 2.57
N TYR A 161 -17.15 -14.38 2.79
CA TYR A 161 -18.33 -13.56 2.56
C TYR A 161 -18.41 -12.99 1.14
N GLY A 162 -17.27 -12.84 0.47
CA GLY A 162 -17.16 -11.88 -0.64
C GLY A 162 -17.23 -10.43 -0.14
N GLY A 163 -17.52 -9.51 -1.06
CA GLY A 163 -17.62 -8.09 -0.74
C GLY A 163 -16.29 -7.38 -0.79
N PHE A 164 -16.20 -6.25 -0.08
CA PHE A 164 -15.02 -5.38 -0.03
C PHE A 164 -14.46 -5.32 1.39
N TYR A 165 -13.14 -5.41 1.48
CA TYR A 165 -12.38 -5.09 2.68
C TYR A 165 -11.83 -3.67 2.57
N PHE A 166 -11.88 -2.91 3.66
CA PHE A 166 -11.22 -1.61 3.79
C PHE A 166 -10.53 -1.50 5.14
N ASP A 167 -9.25 -1.12 5.14
CA ASP A 167 -8.56 -0.72 6.37
C ASP A 167 -9.27 0.49 7.01
N MET A 168 -9.16 0.62 8.32
CA MET A 168 -9.84 1.70 9.07
C MET A 168 -9.29 3.09 8.76
N ASP A 169 -8.10 3.20 8.19
CA ASP A 169 -7.48 4.44 7.75
C ASP A 169 -7.65 4.72 6.25
N VAL A 170 -8.64 4.08 5.64
CA VAL A 170 -9.08 4.37 4.27
C VAL A 170 -10.24 5.35 4.29
N GLU A 171 -10.01 6.55 3.77
CA GLU A 171 -11.05 7.58 3.62
C GLU A 171 -11.89 7.33 2.37
N PRO A 172 -13.22 7.14 2.47
CA PRO A 172 -14.08 7.04 1.31
C PRO A 172 -14.25 8.40 0.61
N LEU A 173 -14.20 8.40 -0.73
CA LEU A 173 -14.29 9.58 -1.57
C LEU A 173 -15.58 9.62 -2.38
N LYS A 174 -16.06 8.48 -2.88
CA LYS A 174 -17.35 8.33 -3.56
C LYS A 174 -18.01 6.98 -3.22
N PRO A 175 -19.33 6.83 -3.42
CA PRO A 175 -20.01 5.55 -3.24
C PRO A 175 -19.47 4.47 -4.18
N LEU A 176 -19.46 3.21 -3.72
CA LEU A 176 -19.23 2.05 -4.58
C LEU A 176 -20.44 1.87 -5.51
N ASP A 177 -20.20 1.75 -6.80
CA ASP A 177 -21.25 1.66 -7.83
C ASP A 177 -21.15 0.35 -8.65
N GLU A 178 -22.04 0.16 -9.58
CA GLU A 178 -22.09 -1.05 -10.40
C GLU A 178 -20.82 -1.28 -11.22
N SER A 179 -20.08 -0.21 -11.55
CA SER A 179 -18.85 -0.35 -12.34
C SER A 179 -17.76 -1.12 -11.61
N ILE A 180 -17.72 -1.07 -10.24
CA ILE A 180 -16.80 -1.85 -9.46
C ILE A 180 -17.38 -3.18 -8.96
N LEU A 181 -18.70 -3.27 -8.85
CA LEU A 181 -19.39 -4.49 -8.43
C LEU A 181 -19.37 -5.59 -9.51
N ASN A 182 -19.34 -5.21 -10.79
CA ASN A 182 -19.44 -6.13 -11.92
C ASN A 182 -18.11 -6.85 -12.26
N HIS A 183 -17.22 -7.00 -11.28
CA HIS A 183 -15.99 -7.75 -11.40
C HIS A 183 -16.00 -8.97 -10.45
N SER A 184 -15.21 -9.99 -10.77
CA SER A 184 -15.07 -11.16 -9.88
C SER A 184 -14.09 -10.89 -8.73
N ALA A 185 -13.03 -10.11 -8.96
CA ALA A 185 -12.15 -9.58 -7.92
C ALA A 185 -11.52 -8.26 -8.36
N VAL A 186 -11.28 -7.37 -7.39
CA VAL A 186 -10.72 -6.02 -7.61
C VAL A 186 -9.59 -5.78 -6.62
N PHE A 187 -8.42 -5.40 -7.14
CA PHE A 187 -7.26 -5.01 -6.33
C PHE A 187 -6.71 -3.66 -6.81
N PRO A 188 -6.39 -2.71 -5.92
CA PRO A 188 -5.78 -1.45 -6.31
C PRO A 188 -4.28 -1.61 -6.55
N ILE A 189 -3.71 -0.67 -7.28
CA ILE A 189 -2.27 -0.46 -7.28
C ILE A 189 -1.88 0.33 -6.05
N ASP A 190 -0.94 -0.21 -5.26
CA ASP A 190 -0.36 0.44 -4.08
C ASP A 190 0.80 1.37 -4.49
N GLU A 191 1.75 0.81 -5.21
CA GLU A 191 2.95 1.51 -5.67
C GLU A 191 3.21 1.20 -7.15
N TYR A 192 3.66 2.22 -7.89
CA TYR A 192 4.24 2.03 -9.22
C TYR A 192 5.76 2.05 -9.12
N ALA A 193 6.42 1.26 -9.96
CA ALA A 193 7.86 1.23 -10.09
C ALA A 193 8.30 1.88 -11.40
N ASN A 194 8.89 3.06 -11.34
CA ASN A 194 9.60 3.68 -12.45
C ASN A 194 11.05 3.17 -12.53
N SER A 195 11.83 3.63 -13.49
CA SER A 195 13.23 3.21 -13.68
C SER A 195 14.13 3.46 -12.47
N ILE A 196 13.84 4.47 -11.67
CA ILE A 196 14.57 4.80 -10.44
C ILE A 196 14.15 3.85 -9.32
N ASP A 197 12.84 3.59 -9.18
CA ASP A 197 12.31 2.65 -8.18
C ASP A 197 12.84 1.23 -8.44
N CYS A 198 13.01 0.85 -9.71
CA CYS A 198 13.59 -0.45 -10.09
C CYS A 198 15.06 -0.64 -9.67
N GLN A 199 15.77 0.41 -9.27
CA GLN A 199 17.09 0.32 -8.64
C GLN A 199 17.00 -0.08 -7.15
N ASN A 200 15.83 0.06 -6.52
CA ASN A 200 15.63 -0.40 -5.16
C ASN A 200 15.55 -1.94 -5.15
N PRO A 201 16.32 -2.62 -4.26
CA PRO A 201 16.31 -4.09 -4.18
C PRO A 201 14.91 -4.72 -4.01
N ARG A 202 13.99 -4.04 -3.31
CA ARG A 202 12.60 -4.51 -3.15
C ARG A 202 11.85 -4.54 -4.49
N MET A 203 11.99 -3.51 -5.31
CA MET A 203 11.26 -3.36 -6.57
C MET A 203 11.94 -4.08 -7.73
N ASN A 204 13.26 -4.21 -7.70
CA ASN A 204 14.06 -4.78 -8.79
C ASN A 204 13.55 -6.16 -9.25
N SER A 205 13.23 -7.05 -8.31
CA SER A 205 12.74 -8.40 -8.63
C SER A 205 11.42 -8.40 -9.40
N TYR A 206 10.56 -7.42 -9.18
CA TYR A 206 9.30 -7.24 -9.92
C TYR A 206 9.55 -6.64 -11.30
N CYS A 207 10.36 -5.61 -11.38
CA CYS A 207 10.74 -4.97 -12.64
C CYS A 207 11.38 -5.95 -13.63
N LEU A 208 12.24 -6.86 -13.15
CA LEU A 208 12.89 -7.88 -13.98
C LEU A 208 11.90 -8.85 -14.65
N VAL A 209 10.73 -9.04 -14.09
CA VAL A 209 9.65 -9.86 -14.67
C VAL A 209 8.56 -9.02 -15.33
N GLY A 210 8.81 -7.74 -15.56
CA GLY A 210 7.86 -6.82 -16.20
C GLY A 210 6.70 -6.35 -15.29
N GLN A 211 6.77 -6.67 -14.00
CA GLN A 211 5.76 -6.26 -13.03
C GLN A 211 6.12 -4.88 -12.45
N ASN A 212 5.66 -3.81 -13.10
CA ASN A 212 6.04 -2.43 -12.74
C ASN A 212 5.09 -1.78 -11.72
N PHE A 213 4.39 -2.57 -10.93
CA PHE A 213 3.52 -2.10 -9.85
C PHE A 213 3.36 -3.16 -8.77
N LEU A 214 3.01 -2.73 -7.57
CA LEU A 214 2.60 -3.58 -6.46
C LEU A 214 1.10 -3.45 -6.23
N LEU A 215 0.44 -4.57 -5.90
CA LEU A 215 -0.96 -4.58 -5.53
C LEU A 215 -1.14 -4.20 -4.06
N GLY A 216 -2.13 -3.34 -3.80
CA GLY A 216 -2.50 -2.95 -2.45
C GLY A 216 -3.44 -3.97 -1.80
N GLN A 217 -3.38 -4.03 -0.47
CA GLN A 217 -4.24 -4.87 0.35
C GLN A 217 -5.02 -4.10 1.43
N TYR A 218 -4.87 -2.77 1.46
CA TYR A 218 -5.60 -1.88 2.37
C TYR A 218 -7.08 -1.73 1.99
N ALA A 219 -7.39 -2.01 0.72
CA ALA A 219 -8.73 -2.07 0.15
C ALA A 219 -8.72 -3.05 -1.02
N PHE A 220 -9.65 -3.97 -1.08
CA PHE A 220 -9.84 -4.90 -2.19
C PHE A 220 -11.23 -5.53 -2.09
N GLY A 221 -11.69 -6.16 -3.17
CA GLY A 221 -12.96 -6.86 -3.17
C GLY A 221 -12.91 -8.14 -4.00
N ALA A 222 -13.79 -9.09 -3.69
CA ALA A 222 -13.98 -10.27 -4.52
C ALA A 222 -15.36 -10.91 -4.29
N VAL A 223 -15.78 -11.77 -5.22
CA VAL A 223 -16.88 -12.70 -4.97
C VAL A 223 -16.48 -13.72 -3.91
N ALA A 224 -17.45 -14.29 -3.20
CA ALA A 224 -17.17 -15.33 -2.22
C ALA A 224 -16.51 -16.55 -2.91
N LYS A 225 -15.55 -17.17 -2.23
CA LYS A 225 -14.80 -18.34 -2.73
C LYS A 225 -13.96 -18.07 -4.00
N HIS A 226 -13.67 -16.83 -4.30
CA HIS A 226 -12.84 -16.48 -5.46
C HIS A 226 -11.49 -17.25 -5.45
N PRO A 227 -11.07 -17.87 -6.57
CA PRO A 227 -9.86 -18.71 -6.60
C PRO A 227 -8.59 -18.00 -6.18
N PHE A 228 -8.40 -16.73 -6.56
CA PHE A 228 -7.23 -15.96 -6.14
C PHE A 228 -7.22 -15.71 -4.62
N MET A 229 -8.37 -15.46 -4.01
CA MET A 229 -8.46 -15.35 -2.54
C MET A 229 -8.05 -16.66 -1.86
N LYS A 230 -8.44 -17.81 -2.45
CA LYS A 230 -8.00 -19.13 -1.98
C LYS A 230 -6.48 -19.29 -2.08
N VAL A 231 -5.86 -18.84 -3.17
CA VAL A 231 -4.39 -18.84 -3.33
C VAL A 231 -3.72 -18.05 -2.21
N LEU A 232 -4.21 -16.84 -1.89
CA LEU A 232 -3.65 -16.03 -0.80
C LEU A 232 -3.74 -16.76 0.55
N VAL A 233 -4.92 -17.27 0.87
CA VAL A 233 -5.17 -17.99 2.13
C VAL A 233 -4.31 -19.25 2.25
N ASP A 234 -4.30 -20.11 1.23
CA ASP A 234 -3.56 -21.36 1.25
C ASP A 234 -2.05 -21.14 1.29
N THR A 235 -1.54 -20.13 0.58
CA THR A 235 -0.11 -19.82 0.56
C THR A 235 0.38 -19.42 1.95
N ILE A 236 -0.38 -18.59 2.68
CA ILE A 236 -0.03 -18.22 4.06
C ILE A 236 -0.09 -19.44 4.96
N HIS A 237 -1.17 -20.21 4.87
CA HIS A 237 -1.37 -21.42 5.69
C HIS A 237 -0.23 -22.42 5.52
N GLN A 238 0.10 -22.78 4.28
CA GLN A 238 1.15 -23.76 3.95
C GLN A 238 2.55 -23.28 4.37
N ASN A 239 2.82 -21.97 4.34
CA ASN A 239 4.12 -21.40 4.71
C ASN A 239 4.20 -20.92 6.17
N SER A 240 3.15 -21.08 6.97
CA SER A 240 3.08 -20.52 8.33
C SER A 240 4.22 -20.96 9.23
N LEU A 241 4.58 -22.25 9.23
CA LEU A 241 5.73 -22.77 10.00
C LEU A 241 7.06 -22.17 9.55
N LYS A 242 7.26 -21.97 8.23
CA LYS A 242 8.43 -21.30 7.68
C LYS A 242 8.50 -19.85 8.17
N TYR A 243 7.38 -19.14 8.15
CA TYR A 243 7.30 -17.75 8.62
C TYR A 243 7.63 -17.63 10.11
N ILE A 244 7.12 -18.53 10.94
CA ILE A 244 7.43 -18.59 12.37
C ILE A 244 8.94 -18.80 12.60
N ASN A 245 9.57 -19.71 11.86
CA ASN A 245 10.98 -20.01 12.01
C ASN A 245 11.88 -18.86 11.53
N ILE A 246 11.54 -18.17 10.46
CA ILE A 246 12.28 -16.99 9.99
C ILE A 246 12.12 -15.85 11.01
N ALA A 247 10.91 -15.60 11.51
CA ALA A 247 10.64 -14.53 12.46
C ALA A 247 11.45 -14.63 13.75
N LYS A 248 11.77 -15.86 14.21
CA LYS A 248 12.67 -16.09 15.37
C LYS A 248 14.09 -15.56 15.18
N GLN A 249 14.51 -15.35 13.92
CA GLN A 249 15.84 -14.86 13.56
C GLN A 249 15.86 -13.36 13.33
N ILE A 250 14.71 -12.71 13.25
CA ILE A 250 14.59 -11.26 13.07
C ILE A 250 14.86 -10.57 14.39
N ASN A 251 15.76 -9.58 14.38
CA ASN A 251 15.97 -8.73 15.55
C ASN A 251 14.69 -7.93 15.85
N PRO A 252 14.07 -8.13 17.04
CA PRO A 252 12.79 -7.47 17.37
C PRO A 252 12.92 -5.94 17.50
N SER A 253 14.13 -5.40 17.64
CA SER A 253 14.38 -3.96 17.64
C SER A 253 14.56 -3.37 16.23
N ASN A 254 14.75 -4.19 15.20
CA ASN A 254 14.87 -3.74 13.83
C ASN A 254 13.49 -3.68 13.15
N LYS A 255 12.84 -2.55 13.25
CA LYS A 255 11.52 -2.34 12.65
C LYS A 255 11.52 -2.51 11.13
N ASN A 256 12.59 -2.15 10.44
CA ASN A 256 12.68 -2.27 8.98
C ASN A 256 12.65 -3.73 8.54
N ASP A 257 13.38 -4.62 9.22
CA ASP A 257 13.37 -6.05 8.92
C ASP A 257 12.00 -6.66 9.20
N ILE A 258 11.35 -6.24 10.30
CA ILE A 258 9.97 -6.68 10.62
C ILE A 258 9.00 -6.22 9.53
N HIS A 259 9.05 -4.96 9.09
CA HIS A 259 8.18 -4.44 8.05
C HIS A 259 8.41 -5.16 6.72
N TYR A 260 9.67 -5.33 6.32
CA TYR A 260 10.01 -6.07 5.11
C TYR A 260 9.49 -7.51 5.16
N PHE A 261 9.67 -8.18 6.29
CA PHE A 261 9.18 -9.54 6.49
C PHE A 261 7.65 -9.62 6.38
N VAL A 262 6.92 -8.71 7.04
CA VAL A 262 5.46 -8.65 6.94
C VAL A 262 5.03 -8.41 5.50
N TYR A 263 5.63 -7.44 4.81
CA TYR A 263 5.29 -7.16 3.41
C TYR A 263 5.45 -8.37 2.50
N LYS A 264 6.53 -9.15 2.68
CA LYS A 264 6.83 -10.35 1.88
C LYS A 264 6.02 -11.59 2.28
N THR A 265 5.41 -11.64 3.43
CA THR A 265 4.74 -12.85 3.93
C THR A 265 3.22 -12.76 3.96
N THR A 266 2.66 -11.56 4.16
CA THR A 266 1.21 -11.34 4.23
C THR A 266 0.78 -10.00 3.64
N GLY A 267 1.70 -9.06 3.44
CA GLY A 267 1.45 -7.69 2.99
C GLY A 267 1.37 -7.51 1.46
N PRO A 268 1.55 -6.28 0.95
CA PRO A 268 1.38 -5.96 -0.47
C PRO A 268 2.36 -6.71 -1.39
N ASP A 269 3.59 -6.92 -0.96
CA ASP A 269 4.58 -7.69 -1.72
C ASP A 269 4.13 -9.15 -1.87
N PHE A 270 3.59 -9.74 -0.80
CA PHE A 270 3.04 -11.09 -0.83
C PHE A 270 1.86 -11.22 -1.83
N VAL A 271 0.93 -10.27 -1.81
CA VAL A 271 -0.21 -10.26 -2.76
C VAL A 271 0.31 -10.16 -4.19
N THR A 272 1.29 -9.30 -4.42
CA THR A 272 1.92 -9.13 -5.73
C THR A 272 2.67 -10.40 -6.18
N ASP A 273 3.42 -11.05 -5.28
CA ASP A 273 4.11 -12.31 -5.58
C ASP A 273 3.12 -13.44 -5.96
N CYS A 274 1.96 -13.48 -5.30
CA CYS A 274 0.88 -14.41 -5.66
C CYS A 274 0.27 -14.05 -7.02
N TYR A 275 0.01 -12.76 -7.28
CA TYR A 275 -0.52 -12.28 -8.56
C TYR A 275 0.42 -12.59 -9.74
N VAL A 276 1.71 -12.35 -9.60
CA VAL A 276 2.69 -12.64 -10.65
C VAL A 276 2.64 -14.12 -11.06
N LYS A 277 2.44 -15.02 -10.11
CA LYS A 277 2.38 -16.48 -10.31
C LYS A 277 0.99 -16.99 -10.70
N TYR A 278 -0.06 -16.19 -10.49
CA TYR A 278 -1.42 -16.58 -10.78
C TYR A 278 -1.67 -16.65 -12.29
N LYS A 279 -2.23 -17.77 -12.75
CA LYS A 279 -2.41 -18.02 -14.20
C LYS A 279 -3.65 -17.30 -14.75
N GLU A 280 -4.72 -17.30 -14.00
CA GLU A 280 -6.04 -16.77 -14.41
C GLU A 280 -6.15 -15.26 -14.09
N LYS A 281 -5.17 -14.47 -14.54
CA LYS A 281 -5.10 -13.02 -14.25
C LYS A 281 -6.31 -12.24 -14.77
N ASN A 282 -6.95 -12.76 -15.81
CA ASN A 282 -8.20 -12.23 -16.38
C ASN A 282 -9.41 -12.31 -15.44
N GLN A 283 -9.29 -12.97 -14.28
CA GLN A 283 -10.31 -12.95 -13.22
C GLN A 283 -10.12 -11.79 -12.23
N LEU A 284 -9.06 -10.99 -12.41
CA LEU A 284 -8.75 -9.89 -11.50
C LEU A 284 -8.78 -8.55 -12.25
N TYR A 285 -9.63 -7.65 -11.80
CA TYR A 285 -9.62 -6.27 -12.24
C TYR A 285 -8.60 -5.47 -11.42
N ILE A 286 -7.64 -4.86 -12.12
CA ILE A 286 -6.62 -4.02 -11.48
C ILE A 286 -7.10 -2.58 -11.50
N LEU A 287 -7.47 -2.08 -10.32
CA LEU A 287 -8.03 -0.76 -10.14
C LEU A 287 -6.91 0.30 -10.06
N SER A 288 -6.93 1.24 -10.99
CA SER A 288 -5.98 2.34 -11.04
C SER A 288 -6.64 3.61 -11.56
N ASN A 289 -6.23 4.76 -11.00
CA ASN A 289 -6.50 6.08 -11.58
C ASN A 289 -5.19 6.88 -11.81
N GLY A 290 -4.06 6.17 -11.94
CA GLY A 290 -2.73 6.78 -12.11
C GLY A 290 -2.08 7.27 -10.80
N LYS A 291 -2.79 7.28 -9.69
CA LYS A 291 -2.26 7.70 -8.39
C LYS A 291 -1.85 6.50 -7.55
N ARG A 292 -0.91 6.73 -6.63
CA ARG A 292 -0.51 5.74 -5.61
C ARG A 292 -1.48 5.79 -4.44
N GLN A 293 -1.63 4.65 -3.76
CA GLN A 293 -2.29 4.58 -2.45
C GLN A 293 -3.77 4.99 -2.47
N VAL A 294 -4.44 4.72 -3.57
CA VAL A 294 -5.88 4.97 -3.74
C VAL A 294 -6.58 3.72 -4.24
N PHE A 295 -7.80 3.52 -3.80
CA PHE A 295 -8.71 2.52 -4.35
C PHE A 295 -9.49 3.17 -5.50
N GLY A 296 -8.83 3.37 -6.63
CA GLY A 296 -9.35 4.12 -7.76
C GLY A 296 -9.79 5.53 -7.34
N ASP A 297 -10.99 5.92 -7.78
CA ASP A 297 -11.63 7.17 -7.34
C ASP A 297 -12.52 6.99 -6.12
N TYR A 298 -12.65 5.74 -5.58
CA TYR A 298 -13.58 5.41 -4.50
C TYR A 298 -13.06 5.74 -3.13
N ALA A 299 -11.76 5.55 -2.88
CA ALA A 299 -11.19 5.77 -1.55
C ALA A 299 -9.69 6.08 -1.59
N ALA A 300 -9.19 6.72 -0.54
CA ALA A 300 -7.77 7.06 -0.37
C ALA A 300 -7.22 6.49 0.95
N HIS A 301 -6.08 5.79 0.88
CA HIS A 301 -5.38 5.28 2.05
C HIS A 301 -4.57 6.38 2.73
N LYS A 302 -4.72 6.55 4.03
CA LYS A 302 -4.09 7.65 4.80
C LYS A 302 -2.79 7.27 5.50
N TYR A 303 -2.37 6.01 5.45
CA TYR A 303 -1.11 5.51 6.04
C TYR A 303 -0.90 5.90 7.51
N ILE A 304 -1.92 5.86 8.32
CA ILE A 304 -1.82 6.21 9.75
C ILE A 304 -0.90 5.23 10.49
N GLY A 305 -0.81 3.98 10.00
CA GLY A 305 0.25 3.04 10.37
C GLY A 305 0.29 2.66 11.85
N LEU A 306 -0.83 2.51 12.51
CA LEU A 306 -0.95 2.20 13.96
C LEU A 306 -0.38 0.84 14.36
N TRP A 307 0.03 0.01 13.42
CA TRP A 307 0.68 -1.27 13.68
C TRP A 307 2.22 -1.20 13.74
N LYS A 308 2.80 -0.06 13.35
CA LYS A 308 4.26 0.21 13.31
C LYS A 308 4.85 0.44 14.70
#